data_95bcaa4622021deb055ab71ba2e98715
#
_entry.id   95bcaa4622021deb055ab71ba2e98715
#
_cell.length_a   1.000
_cell.length_b   1.000
_cell.length_c   1.000
_cell.angle_alpha   90.00
_cell.angle_beta   90.00
_cell.angle_gamma   90.00
#
_symmetry.space_group_name_H-M   'P 1'
#
loop_
_entity.id
_entity.type
_entity.pdbx_description
1 polymer ?
#
loop_
_entity_poly.entity_id
_entity_poly.type
_entity_poly.pdbx_seq_one_letter_code
_entity_poly.pdbx_strand_id
1 'polypeptide(L)'
;MITITSEFACIYVNIRAILFICCVVMSTLMVMSVRKLNESEAHAVSDISSSSWHSTYREIYSNDYIERWLADHYSEEAVKKEIEKSLHDEKLLFLGAFEDSICVGFIECNISGKGAHLLRLYLKPDKIGQGYGKGLLQNLEKHFKKFMVRECFLEVNRLNLHAISFYKQFGFIITNDSGEDYIMVKDYRR
;
A
#
# COMPACT_ATOMS: atom_id res chain seq x y z
N MET A 1 43.15 -27.12 46.34
CA MET A 1 42.06 -26.11 46.39
C MET A 1 42.02 -25.48 45.02
N ILE A 2 41.10 -25.95 44.14
CA ILE A 2 41.04 -25.57 42.74
C ILE A 2 39.96 -24.48 42.65
N THR A 3 40.39 -23.29 42.28
CA THR A 3 39.51 -22.12 42.10
C THR A 3 38.81 -22.19 40.71
N ILE A 4 37.59 -22.66 40.70
CA ILE A 4 36.70 -22.61 39.50
C ILE A 4 35.67 -21.48 39.74
N THR A 5 35.96 -20.24 39.31
CA THR A 5 34.97 -19.16 39.49
C THR A 5 35.02 -18.02 38.43
N SER A 6 35.74 -18.10 37.32
CA SER A 6 35.74 -16.97 36.36
C SER A 6 35.13 -17.24 34.97
N GLU A 7 35.03 -18.47 34.53
CA GLU A 7 34.55 -18.75 33.17
C GLU A 7 33.02 -18.84 33.03
N PHE A 8 32.30 -19.24 34.08
CA PHE A 8 30.84 -19.33 34.02
C PHE A 8 30.13 -17.98 34.04
N ALA A 9 30.73 -16.96 34.66
CA ALA A 9 30.14 -15.61 34.67
C ALA A 9 30.16 -14.93 33.29
N CYS A 10 31.18 -15.18 32.47
CA CYS A 10 31.30 -14.59 31.14
C CYS A 10 30.32 -15.20 30.14
N ILE A 11 30.03 -16.50 30.24
CA ILE A 11 29.06 -17.21 29.39
C ILE A 11 27.61 -16.76 29.70
N TYR A 12 27.30 -16.55 30.98
CA TYR A 12 25.96 -16.13 31.41
C TYR A 12 25.60 -14.71 30.99
N VAL A 13 26.56 -13.79 30.96
CA VAL A 13 26.38 -12.42 30.47
C VAL A 13 26.15 -12.41 28.98
N ASN A 14 26.85 -13.26 28.20
CA ASN A 14 26.68 -13.36 26.77
C ASN A 14 25.32 -13.96 26.36
N ILE A 15 24.83 -14.96 27.06
CA ILE A 15 23.51 -15.57 26.78
C ILE A 15 22.38 -14.57 27.06
N ARG A 16 22.44 -13.80 28.14
CA ARG A 16 21.45 -12.76 28.42
C ARG A 16 21.49 -11.62 27.41
N ALA A 17 22.67 -11.21 26.97
CA ALA A 17 22.84 -10.20 25.92
C ALA A 17 22.32 -10.71 24.58
N ILE A 18 22.59 -11.95 24.22
CA ILE A 18 22.08 -12.58 22.98
C ILE A 18 20.54 -12.75 23.04
N LEU A 19 19.99 -13.19 24.17
CA LEU A 19 18.53 -13.30 24.35
C LEU A 19 17.85 -11.93 24.35
N PHE A 20 18.49 -10.91 24.94
CA PHE A 20 17.98 -9.54 24.91
C PHE A 20 18.04 -8.94 23.51
N ILE A 21 19.15 -9.13 22.78
CA ILE A 21 19.28 -8.71 21.37
C ILE A 21 18.30 -9.49 20.49
N CYS A 22 18.14 -10.80 20.70
CA CYS A 22 17.18 -11.62 19.96
C CYS A 22 15.73 -11.19 20.26
N CYS A 23 15.39 -10.88 21.51
CA CYS A 23 14.08 -10.39 21.92
C CYS A 23 13.80 -8.97 21.36
N VAL A 24 14.79 -8.07 21.35
CA VAL A 24 14.67 -6.73 20.77
C VAL A 24 14.60 -6.78 19.24
N VAL A 25 15.36 -7.69 18.61
CA VAL A 25 15.29 -7.88 17.14
C VAL A 25 14.01 -8.58 16.73
N MET A 26 13.48 -9.52 17.50
CA MET A 26 12.18 -10.15 17.22
C MET A 26 10.98 -9.23 17.49
N SER A 27 11.09 -8.25 18.38
CA SER A 27 10.03 -7.25 18.60
C SER A 27 10.01 -6.12 17.57
N THR A 28 10.97 -6.10 16.61
CA THR A 28 11.07 -5.03 15.59
C THR A 28 10.92 -5.55 14.15
N LEU A 29 10.66 -6.83 13.95
CA LEU A 29 10.27 -7.34 12.62
C LEU A 29 8.76 -7.15 12.45
N MET A 30 8.36 -5.90 12.15
CA MET A 30 7.05 -5.63 11.59
C MET A 30 6.91 -6.40 10.28
N VAL A 31 6.09 -7.44 10.28
CA VAL A 31 5.88 -8.26 9.10
C VAL A 31 4.88 -7.55 8.19
N MET A 32 5.42 -6.78 7.24
CA MET A 32 4.60 -6.26 6.15
C MET A 32 4.22 -7.39 5.21
N SER A 33 2.94 -7.64 5.04
CA SER A 33 2.42 -8.54 4.02
C SER A 33 1.51 -7.82 3.02
N VAL A 34 1.49 -8.31 1.77
CA VAL A 34 0.57 -7.81 0.75
C VAL A 34 -0.17 -9.01 0.17
N ARG A 35 -1.50 -8.95 0.19
CA ARG A 35 -2.37 -9.99 -0.34
C ARG A 35 -3.68 -9.40 -0.88
N LYS A 36 -4.46 -10.21 -1.60
CA LYS A 36 -5.83 -9.84 -1.96
C LYS A 36 -6.64 -9.53 -0.71
N LEU A 37 -7.47 -8.51 -0.79
CA LEU A 37 -8.49 -8.19 0.21
C LEU A 37 -9.61 -9.23 0.15
N ASN A 38 -10.27 -9.43 1.26
CA ASN A 38 -11.54 -10.15 1.37
C ASN A 38 -12.65 -9.20 1.85
N GLU A 39 -13.90 -9.64 1.75
CA GLU A 39 -15.06 -8.78 2.04
C GLU A 39 -15.10 -8.25 3.47
N SER A 40 -14.55 -8.98 4.46
CA SER A 40 -14.52 -8.53 5.86
C SER A 40 -13.59 -7.33 6.07
N GLU A 41 -12.78 -6.97 5.09
CA GLU A 41 -11.85 -5.84 5.14
C GLU A 41 -12.42 -4.56 4.50
N ALA A 42 -13.67 -4.60 4.02
CA ALA A 42 -14.32 -3.45 3.39
C ALA A 42 -14.38 -2.23 4.30
N HIS A 43 -14.69 -2.43 5.58
CA HIS A 43 -14.66 -1.36 6.59
C HIS A 43 -13.28 -0.71 6.69
N ALA A 44 -12.21 -1.50 6.77
CA ALA A 44 -10.84 -0.97 6.84
C ALA A 44 -10.45 -0.17 5.59
N VAL A 45 -10.89 -0.60 4.40
CA VAL A 45 -10.68 0.13 3.13
C VAL A 45 -11.43 1.45 3.13
N SER A 46 -12.69 1.48 3.60
CA SER A 46 -13.48 2.69 3.75
C SER A 46 -12.79 3.70 4.70
N ASP A 47 -12.33 3.25 5.87
CA ASP A 47 -11.62 4.08 6.85
C ASP A 47 -10.29 4.64 6.30
N ILE A 48 -9.52 3.80 5.60
CA ILE A 48 -8.26 4.23 4.95
C ILE A 48 -8.56 5.29 3.90
N SER A 49 -9.61 5.09 3.09
CA SER A 49 -10.01 6.06 2.07
C SER A 49 -10.38 7.39 2.69
N SER A 50 -11.23 7.38 3.73
CA SER A 50 -11.64 8.58 4.46
C SER A 50 -10.44 9.32 5.04
N SER A 51 -9.59 8.66 5.81
CA SER A 51 -8.42 9.28 6.44
C SER A 51 -7.42 9.81 5.42
N SER A 52 -7.21 9.09 4.30
CA SER A 52 -6.31 9.51 3.22
C SER A 52 -6.86 10.72 2.48
N TRP A 53 -8.16 10.76 2.16
CA TRP A 53 -8.80 11.88 1.49
C TRP A 53 -8.76 13.15 2.33
N HIS A 54 -9.13 13.10 3.59
CA HIS A 54 -9.06 14.24 4.50
C HIS A 54 -7.62 14.75 4.68
N SER A 55 -6.64 13.84 4.77
CA SER A 55 -5.24 14.24 4.90
C SER A 55 -4.69 14.90 3.63
N THR A 56 -5.11 14.43 2.44
CA THR A 56 -4.53 14.85 1.17
C THR A 56 -5.25 16.05 0.56
N TYR A 57 -6.59 16.09 0.66
CA TYR A 57 -7.41 16.96 -0.16
C TYR A 57 -8.15 18.07 0.61
N ARG A 58 -8.03 18.14 1.95
CA ARG A 58 -8.70 19.16 2.76
C ARG A 58 -8.33 20.61 2.40
N GLU A 59 -7.14 20.83 1.83
CA GLU A 59 -6.69 22.15 1.38
C GLU A 59 -7.09 22.42 -0.08
N ILE A 60 -7.64 21.43 -0.77
CA ILE A 60 -7.97 21.49 -2.20
C ILE A 60 -9.50 21.54 -2.39
N TYR A 61 -10.24 20.72 -1.64
CA TYR A 61 -11.70 20.59 -1.73
C TYR A 61 -12.37 20.94 -0.41
N SER A 62 -13.64 21.41 -0.50
CA SER A 62 -14.45 21.61 0.70
C SER A 62 -14.75 20.29 1.41
N ASN A 63 -14.97 20.38 2.74
CA ASN A 63 -15.32 19.19 3.51
C ASN A 63 -16.60 18.53 2.97
N ASP A 64 -17.63 19.31 2.62
CA ASP A 64 -18.87 18.79 2.05
C ASP A 64 -18.68 18.06 0.72
N TYR A 65 -17.69 18.47 -0.08
CA TYR A 65 -17.33 17.75 -1.30
C TYR A 65 -16.68 16.41 -0.96
N ILE A 66 -15.71 16.43 -0.04
CA ILE A 66 -15.00 15.21 0.39
C ILE A 66 -15.98 14.19 0.96
N GLU A 67 -16.88 14.60 1.87
CA GLU A 67 -17.87 13.69 2.48
C GLU A 67 -18.81 13.07 1.44
N ARG A 68 -19.33 13.86 0.50
CA ARG A 68 -20.17 13.32 -0.57
C ARG A 68 -19.41 12.33 -1.45
N TRP A 69 -18.20 12.68 -1.84
CA TRP A 69 -17.36 11.81 -2.66
C TRP A 69 -17.08 10.48 -1.96
N LEU A 70 -16.75 10.53 -0.67
CA LEU A 70 -16.51 9.35 0.14
C LEU A 70 -17.77 8.49 0.27
N ALA A 71 -18.92 9.09 0.53
CA ALA A 71 -20.18 8.38 0.60
C ALA A 71 -20.55 7.66 -0.69
N ASP A 72 -20.32 8.31 -1.84
CA ASP A 72 -20.66 7.78 -3.15
C ASP A 72 -19.71 6.66 -3.60
N HIS A 73 -18.40 6.75 -3.27
CA HIS A 73 -17.37 5.88 -3.85
C HIS A 73 -16.73 4.92 -2.85
N TYR A 74 -16.82 5.18 -1.54
CA TYR A 74 -16.11 4.45 -0.49
C TYR A 74 -16.99 4.03 0.66
N SER A 75 -18.34 4.02 0.49
CA SER A 75 -19.21 3.36 1.47
C SER A 75 -18.81 1.89 1.60
N GLU A 76 -18.91 1.33 2.80
CA GLU A 76 -18.50 -0.05 3.07
C GLU A 76 -19.20 -1.04 2.12
N GLU A 77 -20.46 -0.79 1.78
CA GLU A 77 -21.22 -1.62 0.86
C GLU A 77 -20.67 -1.54 -0.58
N ALA A 78 -20.30 -0.35 -1.05
CA ALA A 78 -19.71 -0.17 -2.38
C ALA A 78 -18.36 -0.87 -2.47
N VAL A 79 -17.49 -0.66 -1.47
CA VAL A 79 -16.17 -1.30 -1.37
C VAL A 79 -16.29 -2.82 -1.30
N LYS A 80 -17.25 -3.34 -0.52
CA LYS A 80 -17.49 -4.79 -0.42
C LYS A 80 -17.81 -5.41 -1.78
N LYS A 81 -18.68 -4.77 -2.57
CA LYS A 81 -19.03 -5.22 -3.93
C LYS A 81 -17.80 -5.20 -4.87
N GLU A 82 -16.93 -4.20 -4.76
CA GLU A 82 -15.69 -4.12 -5.55
C GLU A 82 -14.69 -5.22 -5.16
N ILE A 83 -14.52 -5.47 -3.87
CA ILE A 83 -13.70 -6.57 -3.37
C ILE A 83 -14.23 -7.92 -3.89
N GLU A 84 -15.54 -8.17 -3.75
CA GLU A 84 -16.20 -9.39 -4.24
C GLU A 84 -15.91 -9.61 -5.73
N LYS A 85 -16.11 -8.58 -6.57
CA LYS A 85 -15.77 -8.66 -8.01
C LYS A 85 -14.32 -9.05 -8.23
N SER A 86 -13.39 -8.46 -7.46
CA SER A 86 -11.96 -8.74 -7.59
C SER A 86 -11.57 -10.17 -7.19
N LEU A 87 -12.36 -10.82 -6.35
CA LEU A 87 -12.15 -12.23 -5.98
C LEU A 87 -12.52 -13.20 -7.12
N HIS A 88 -13.47 -12.80 -7.96
CA HIS A 88 -13.97 -13.60 -9.09
C HIS A 88 -13.28 -13.28 -10.42
N ASP A 89 -12.56 -12.15 -10.53
CA ASP A 89 -11.80 -11.78 -11.71
C ASP A 89 -10.33 -11.53 -11.36
N GLU A 90 -9.43 -12.35 -11.92
CA GLU A 90 -7.99 -12.19 -11.70
C GLU A 90 -7.39 -10.93 -12.32
N LYS A 91 -8.12 -10.24 -13.21
CA LYS A 91 -7.70 -8.97 -13.83
C LYS A 91 -8.11 -7.75 -13.03
N LEU A 92 -9.04 -7.91 -12.11
CA LEU A 92 -9.39 -6.91 -11.11
C LEU A 92 -8.56 -7.16 -9.85
N LEU A 93 -7.55 -6.35 -9.63
CA LEU A 93 -6.61 -6.53 -8.54
C LEU A 93 -6.94 -5.54 -7.41
N PHE A 94 -7.38 -6.06 -6.28
CA PHE A 94 -7.62 -5.28 -5.08
C PHE A 94 -6.78 -5.88 -3.95
N LEU A 95 -5.58 -5.29 -3.73
CA LEU A 95 -4.58 -5.79 -2.78
C LEU A 95 -4.49 -4.89 -1.58
N GLY A 96 -4.44 -5.48 -0.39
CA GLY A 96 -4.19 -4.80 0.88
C GLY A 96 -2.74 -4.97 1.33
N ALA A 97 -2.19 -3.93 1.95
CA ALA A 97 -0.96 -4.00 2.74
C ALA A 97 -1.34 -4.14 4.23
N PHE A 98 -0.69 -5.08 4.89
CA PHE A 98 -0.99 -5.43 6.28
C PHE A 98 0.24 -5.29 7.16
N GLU A 99 0.02 -4.79 8.36
CA GLU A 99 0.94 -4.77 9.47
C GLU A 99 0.30 -5.59 10.59
N ASP A 100 0.92 -6.70 10.99
CA ASP A 100 0.40 -7.61 12.02
C ASP A 100 -1.11 -7.94 11.84
N SER A 101 -1.53 -8.24 10.60
CA SER A 101 -2.91 -8.52 10.19
C SER A 101 -3.86 -7.31 10.12
N ILE A 102 -3.41 -6.10 10.47
CA ILE A 102 -4.19 -4.87 10.33
C ILE A 102 -3.96 -4.29 8.94
N CYS A 103 -5.03 -4.04 8.18
CA CYS A 103 -4.93 -3.35 6.90
C CYS A 103 -4.51 -1.89 7.11
N VAL A 104 -3.41 -1.49 6.50
CA VAL A 104 -2.82 -0.14 6.62
C VAL A 104 -2.79 0.63 5.30
N GLY A 105 -3.16 -0.02 4.20
CA GLY A 105 -3.23 0.58 2.89
C GLY A 105 -3.72 -0.42 1.85
N PHE A 106 -4.06 0.09 0.67
CA PHE A 106 -4.50 -0.76 -0.43
C PHE A 106 -4.15 -0.17 -1.79
N ILE A 107 -4.18 -1.02 -2.81
CA ILE A 107 -4.03 -0.66 -4.22
C ILE A 107 -5.11 -1.37 -5.02
N GLU A 108 -5.72 -0.66 -5.96
CA GLU A 108 -6.68 -1.20 -6.90
C GLU A 108 -6.23 -0.95 -8.34
N CYS A 109 -6.34 -1.98 -9.16
CA CYS A 109 -5.94 -1.91 -10.56
C CYS A 109 -6.80 -2.83 -11.41
N ASN A 110 -7.15 -2.35 -12.61
CA ASN A 110 -7.84 -3.13 -13.63
C ASN A 110 -6.88 -3.42 -14.79
N ILE A 111 -6.79 -4.70 -15.20
CA ILE A 111 -5.99 -5.15 -16.34
C ILE A 111 -6.92 -5.39 -17.53
N SER A 112 -6.69 -4.70 -18.64
CA SER A 112 -7.42 -4.89 -19.89
C SER A 112 -6.46 -5.11 -21.05
N GLY A 113 -6.55 -6.29 -21.70
CA GLY A 113 -5.62 -6.65 -22.75
C GLY A 113 -4.18 -6.68 -22.25
N LYS A 114 -3.33 -5.80 -22.81
CA LYS A 114 -1.93 -5.60 -22.39
C LYS A 114 -1.71 -4.28 -21.66
N GLY A 115 -2.76 -3.57 -21.32
CA GLY A 115 -2.74 -2.35 -20.51
C GLY A 115 -3.25 -2.60 -19.10
N ALA A 116 -2.88 -1.72 -18.18
CA ALA A 116 -3.40 -1.70 -16.82
C ALA A 116 -3.78 -0.27 -16.42
N HIS A 117 -4.87 -0.11 -15.69
CA HIS A 117 -5.27 1.15 -15.08
C HIS A 117 -5.16 1.02 -13.56
N LEU A 118 -4.21 1.73 -12.96
CA LEU A 118 -4.08 1.84 -11.52
C LEU A 118 -5.10 2.88 -11.05
N LEU A 119 -6.18 2.41 -10.44
CA LEU A 119 -7.32 3.22 -10.04
C LEU A 119 -7.07 3.96 -8.73
N ARG A 120 -6.48 3.28 -7.75
CA ARG A 120 -6.32 3.78 -6.37
C ARG A 120 -5.06 3.21 -5.73
N LEU A 121 -4.36 4.04 -4.95
CA LEU A 121 -3.33 3.63 -4.01
C LEU A 121 -3.44 4.53 -2.79
N TYR A 122 -3.95 4.01 -1.70
CA TYR A 122 -4.11 4.76 -0.46
C TYR A 122 -3.43 4.05 0.71
N LEU A 123 -2.94 4.85 1.63
CA LEU A 123 -2.34 4.42 2.89
C LEU A 123 -2.97 5.21 4.03
N LYS A 124 -2.99 4.64 5.23
CA LYS A 124 -3.20 5.44 6.43
C LYS A 124 -2.14 6.54 6.50
N PRO A 125 -2.49 7.80 6.86
CA PRO A 125 -1.54 8.92 6.86
C PRO A 125 -0.28 8.66 7.68
N ASP A 126 -0.39 8.00 8.84
CA ASP A 126 0.70 7.63 9.73
C ASP A 126 1.61 6.53 9.17
N LYS A 127 1.22 5.86 8.08
CA LYS A 127 1.97 4.78 7.41
C LYS A 127 2.68 5.23 6.12
N ILE A 128 2.51 6.49 5.75
CA ILE A 128 3.21 7.06 4.58
C ILE A 128 4.73 7.12 4.87
N GLY A 129 5.54 6.85 3.85
CA GLY A 129 7.01 6.85 3.97
C GLY A 129 7.62 5.58 4.57
N GLN A 130 6.82 4.64 5.07
CA GLN A 130 7.30 3.41 5.71
C GLN A 130 7.44 2.21 4.75
N GLY A 131 7.30 2.43 3.44
CA GLY A 131 7.52 1.40 2.42
C GLY A 131 6.28 0.62 1.98
N TYR A 132 5.10 0.82 2.61
CA TYR A 132 3.87 0.10 2.27
C TYR A 132 3.42 0.37 0.83
N GLY A 133 3.44 1.62 0.37
CA GLY A 133 3.11 1.96 -1.02
C GLY A 133 4.04 1.31 -2.03
N LYS A 134 5.34 1.26 -1.72
CA LYS A 134 6.32 0.50 -2.52
C LYS A 134 5.96 -0.98 -2.57
N GLY A 135 5.66 -1.58 -1.42
CA GLY A 135 5.28 -2.99 -1.32
C GLY A 135 4.02 -3.33 -2.14
N LEU A 136 2.99 -2.48 -2.07
CA LEU A 136 1.77 -2.60 -2.86
C LEU A 136 2.07 -2.56 -4.36
N LEU A 137 2.79 -1.55 -4.82
CA LEU A 137 3.12 -1.38 -6.25
C LEU A 137 3.99 -2.54 -6.76
N GLN A 138 4.99 -2.98 -6.00
CA GLN A 138 5.83 -4.12 -6.37
C GLN A 138 5.04 -5.44 -6.45
N ASN A 139 4.04 -5.65 -5.58
CA ASN A 139 3.17 -6.81 -5.67
C ASN A 139 2.24 -6.73 -6.88
N LEU A 140 1.70 -5.55 -7.19
CA LEU A 140 0.93 -5.32 -8.40
C LEU A 140 1.76 -5.67 -9.65
N GLU A 141 3.02 -5.25 -9.72
CA GLU A 141 3.92 -5.52 -10.84
C GLU A 141 4.24 -7.02 -11.03
N LYS A 142 4.14 -7.85 -9.99
CA LYS A 142 4.23 -9.32 -10.15
C LYS A 142 3.04 -9.86 -10.96
N HIS A 143 1.84 -9.32 -10.75
CA HIS A 143 0.66 -9.66 -11.54
C HIS A 143 0.80 -9.17 -12.99
N PHE A 144 1.38 -7.99 -13.21
CA PHE A 144 1.66 -7.48 -14.55
C PHE A 144 2.52 -8.44 -15.38
N LYS A 145 3.52 -9.07 -14.76
CA LYS A 145 4.33 -10.10 -15.43
C LYS A 145 3.48 -11.32 -15.84
N LYS A 146 2.59 -11.79 -14.95
CA LYS A 146 1.67 -12.93 -15.24
C LYS A 146 0.79 -12.65 -16.44
N PHE A 147 0.24 -11.41 -16.54
CA PHE A 147 -0.68 -11.01 -17.59
C PHE A 147 0.01 -10.34 -18.81
N MET A 148 1.35 -10.31 -18.82
CA MET A 148 2.14 -9.68 -19.90
C MET A 148 1.71 -8.22 -20.17
N VAL A 149 1.42 -7.48 -19.11
CA VAL A 149 1.09 -6.04 -19.19
C VAL A 149 2.27 -5.29 -19.78
N ARG A 150 2.00 -4.42 -20.75
CA ARG A 150 3.01 -3.61 -21.46
C ARG A 150 3.08 -2.18 -20.96
N GLU A 151 1.96 -1.68 -20.45
CA GLU A 151 1.90 -0.32 -19.91
C GLU A 151 0.87 -0.24 -18.78
N CYS A 152 1.12 0.64 -17.84
CA CYS A 152 0.17 0.98 -16.79
C CYS A 152 0.01 2.50 -16.76
N PHE A 153 -1.23 2.97 -16.73
CA PHE A 153 -1.54 4.38 -16.55
C PHE A 153 -2.31 4.61 -15.25
N LEU A 154 -2.24 5.83 -14.77
CA LEU A 154 -3.00 6.34 -13.63
C LEU A 154 -3.34 7.81 -13.84
N GLU A 155 -4.33 8.29 -13.12
CA GLU A 155 -4.69 9.69 -13.00
C GLU A 155 -4.35 10.16 -11.58
N VAL A 156 -3.75 11.33 -11.47
CA VAL A 156 -3.36 11.92 -10.18
C VAL A 156 -3.59 13.41 -10.18
N ASN A 157 -4.28 13.91 -9.15
CA ASN A 157 -4.51 15.34 -9.03
C ASN A 157 -3.18 16.11 -9.03
N ARG A 158 -3.10 17.15 -9.88
CA ARG A 158 -1.88 17.94 -10.12
C ARG A 158 -1.33 18.63 -8.86
N LEU A 159 -2.17 18.83 -7.85
CA LEU A 159 -1.79 19.41 -6.56
C LEU A 159 -1.29 18.34 -5.57
N ASN A 160 -1.49 17.05 -5.87
CA ASN A 160 -0.96 15.96 -5.05
C ASN A 160 0.51 15.68 -5.38
N LEU A 161 1.39 16.64 -5.04
CA LEU A 161 2.82 16.59 -5.34
C LEU A 161 3.51 15.37 -4.71
N HIS A 162 2.99 14.89 -3.58
CA HIS A 162 3.54 13.72 -2.89
C HIS A 162 3.32 12.44 -3.73
N ALA A 163 2.11 12.21 -4.20
CA ALA A 163 1.81 11.06 -5.06
C ALA A 163 2.54 11.14 -6.40
N ILE A 164 2.60 12.33 -7.02
CA ILE A 164 3.35 12.55 -8.27
C ILE A 164 4.83 12.19 -8.07
N SER A 165 5.45 12.65 -6.99
CA SER A 165 6.84 12.33 -6.66
C SER A 165 7.04 10.84 -6.44
N PHE A 166 6.12 10.20 -5.72
CA PHE A 166 6.13 8.75 -5.50
C PHE A 166 6.09 7.99 -6.84
N TYR A 167 5.13 8.27 -7.71
CA TYR A 167 5.01 7.57 -8.98
C TYR A 167 6.21 7.79 -9.90
N LYS A 168 6.79 9.01 -9.93
CA LYS A 168 8.02 9.30 -10.67
C LYS A 168 9.20 8.42 -10.22
N GLN A 169 9.37 8.20 -8.90
CA GLN A 169 10.40 7.31 -8.37
C GLN A 169 10.25 5.85 -8.84
N PHE A 170 9.01 5.45 -9.18
CA PHE A 170 8.72 4.12 -9.74
C PHE A 170 8.71 4.08 -11.27
N GLY A 171 9.16 5.15 -11.93
CA GLY A 171 9.32 5.19 -13.38
C GLY A 171 8.07 5.57 -14.16
N PHE A 172 7.03 6.09 -13.49
CA PHE A 172 5.93 6.74 -14.20
C PHE A 172 6.34 8.12 -14.70
N ILE A 173 5.92 8.47 -15.89
CA ILE A 173 6.13 9.79 -16.50
C ILE A 173 4.76 10.46 -16.77
N ILE A 174 4.69 11.76 -16.64
CA ILE A 174 3.51 12.53 -17.03
C ILE A 174 3.44 12.53 -18.56
N THR A 175 2.32 12.09 -19.10
CA THR A 175 2.08 12.04 -20.57
C THR A 175 1.00 12.99 -21.02
N ASN A 176 0.08 13.38 -20.14
CA ASN A 176 -0.99 14.34 -20.45
C ASN A 176 -1.37 15.15 -19.20
N ASP A 177 -1.94 16.34 -19.45
CA ASP A 177 -2.52 17.24 -18.46
C ASP A 177 -4.00 17.45 -18.84
N SER A 178 -4.92 16.98 -18.01
CA SER A 178 -6.37 17.13 -18.21
C SER A 178 -6.94 18.38 -17.51
N GLY A 179 -6.09 19.23 -16.94
CA GLY A 179 -6.45 20.44 -16.19
C GLY A 179 -6.44 20.24 -14.68
N GLU A 180 -7.24 19.34 -14.13
CA GLU A 180 -7.22 19.00 -12.70
C GLU A 180 -6.23 17.88 -12.40
N ASP A 181 -6.08 16.93 -13.32
CA ASP A 181 -5.26 15.74 -13.12
C ASP A 181 -4.15 15.61 -14.16
N TYR A 182 -3.05 14.98 -13.78
CA TYR A 182 -2.06 14.45 -14.69
C TYR A 182 -2.36 12.99 -15.01
N ILE A 183 -2.25 12.61 -16.28
CA ILE A 183 -2.15 11.21 -16.68
C ILE A 183 -0.68 10.84 -16.64
N MET A 184 -0.36 9.81 -15.83
CA MET A 184 0.99 9.27 -15.73
C MET A 184 1.01 7.85 -16.28
N VAL A 185 2.06 7.51 -17.03
CA VAL A 185 2.22 6.20 -17.67
C VAL A 185 3.58 5.61 -17.32
N LYS A 186 3.60 4.30 -17.09
CA LYS A 186 4.83 3.51 -17.01
C LYS A 186 4.82 2.42 -18.06
N ASP A 187 5.92 2.36 -18.85
CA ASP A 187 6.15 1.34 -19.88
C ASP A 187 6.84 0.11 -19.28
N TYR A 188 6.29 -1.07 -19.53
CA TYR A 188 6.81 -2.39 -19.12
C TYR A 188 7.29 -3.24 -20.31
N ARG A 189 7.32 -2.67 -21.53
CA ARG A 189 7.88 -3.35 -22.70
C ARG A 189 9.40 -3.40 -22.57
N ARG A 190 9.92 -4.57 -22.21
CA ARG A 190 11.34 -4.90 -22.26
C ARG A 190 11.56 -6.18 -23.03
#